data_b568bd56d7c25523d53ca9cf80bd013f
#
_entry.id   b568bd56d7c25523d53ca9cf80bd013f
#
_cell.length_a   1.000
_cell.length_b   1.000
_cell.length_c   1.000
_cell.angle_alpha   90.00
_cell.angle_beta   90.00
_cell.angle_gamma   90.00
#
_symmetry.space_group_name_H-M   'P 1'
#
loop_
_entity.id
_entity.type
_entity.pdbx_description
1 polymer ?
#
loop_
_entity_poly.entity_id
_entity_poly.type
_entity_poly.pdbx_seq_one_letter_code
_entity_poly.pdbx_strand_id
1 'polypeptide(L)'
;CEGAGCGGGLRSRARGQGAGAVFSAESDVSGAYAIALGGYRLKITGTASAGVGRENTCNGSDSFFWGRGNTSTGNYSYTGGYLNTVGSSHAHSRVDGGYRLTTTWGGETIHWGYRDTENSNTPYVAHKTVYLRKYTAGTAAEKITTIDGTVDTFTPPSGYIWACELYVTARTGALRGGAWKIEYVVQNVSGTVTILGSPTVVALGQDAQLGTAGNASTITVGVVSNAVEINVQPRLDTAVSAKWGGYLEIREVS
;
A
#
# COMPACT_ATOMS: atom_id res chain seq x y z
N CYS A 1 1.82 24.19 -28.93
CA CYS A 1 1.37 22.99 -28.14
C CYS A 1 0.61 22.08 -29.09
N GLU A 2 1.23 21.05 -29.61
CA GLU A 2 0.51 20.03 -30.37
C GLU A 2 -0.41 19.26 -29.41
N GLY A 3 -1.73 19.42 -29.58
CA GLY A 3 -2.75 18.60 -28.92
C GLY A 3 -3.10 18.93 -27.47
N ALA A 4 -2.60 20.02 -26.89
CA ALA A 4 -3.09 20.47 -25.60
C ALA A 4 -4.39 21.28 -25.72
N GLY A 5 -5.39 21.04 -24.89
CA GLY A 5 -6.69 21.69 -24.96
C GLY A 5 -7.29 22.11 -23.64
N CYS A 6 -7.93 23.29 -23.60
CA CYS A 6 -8.73 23.75 -22.48
C CYS A 6 -10.17 23.97 -22.96
N GLY A 7 -11.09 23.11 -22.50
CA GLY A 7 -12.52 23.18 -22.84
C GLY A 7 -13.35 23.66 -21.65
N GLY A 8 -14.02 24.83 -21.78
CA GLY A 8 -15.00 25.30 -20.81
C GLY A 8 -14.46 25.70 -19.42
N GLY A 9 -13.14 25.88 -19.26
CA GLY A 9 -12.51 26.23 -18.00
C GLY A 9 -12.15 27.71 -17.85
N LEU A 10 -12.25 28.25 -16.65
CA LEU A 10 -11.83 29.63 -16.33
C LEU A 10 -10.36 29.63 -15.86
N ARG A 11 -9.47 30.36 -16.56
CA ARG A 11 -8.03 30.49 -16.21
C ARG A 11 -7.25 29.18 -16.10
N SER A 12 -7.72 28.10 -16.75
CA SER A 12 -6.99 26.83 -16.75
C SER A 12 -5.93 26.78 -17.85
N ARG A 13 -4.87 26.00 -17.63
CA ARG A 13 -3.74 25.83 -18.53
C ARG A 13 -3.50 24.34 -18.81
N ALA A 14 -3.39 23.97 -20.07
CA ALA A 14 -2.91 22.65 -20.50
C ALA A 14 -1.63 22.86 -21.31
N ARG A 15 -0.51 22.30 -20.89
CA ARG A 15 0.83 22.54 -21.49
C ARG A 15 1.54 21.26 -21.95
N GLY A 16 1.20 20.11 -21.38
CA GLY A 16 1.77 18.83 -21.78
C GLY A 16 1.27 18.40 -23.17
N GLN A 17 2.04 17.58 -23.88
CA GLN A 17 1.60 16.98 -25.12
C GLN A 17 0.31 16.14 -24.87
N GLY A 18 -0.75 16.43 -25.60
CA GLY A 18 -2.04 15.76 -25.41
C GLY A 18 -2.74 16.05 -24.07
N ALA A 19 -2.27 17.03 -23.31
CA ALA A 19 -2.88 17.40 -22.03
C ALA A 19 -4.22 18.12 -22.22
N GLY A 20 -5.14 17.93 -21.25
CA GLY A 20 -6.45 18.54 -21.26
C GLY A 20 -6.86 19.15 -19.91
N ALA A 21 -7.58 20.27 -19.96
CA ALA A 21 -8.25 20.86 -18.80
C ALA A 21 -9.70 21.15 -19.20
N VAL A 22 -10.60 20.24 -18.83
CA VAL A 22 -12.00 20.25 -19.27
C VAL A 22 -12.89 20.60 -18.09
N PHE A 23 -13.75 21.62 -18.25
CA PHE A 23 -14.65 22.12 -17.20
C PHE A 23 -13.96 22.42 -15.85
N SER A 24 -12.68 22.80 -15.87
CA SER A 24 -11.90 23.10 -14.68
C SER A 24 -11.58 24.60 -14.57
N ALA A 25 -11.46 25.09 -13.35
CA ALA A 25 -11.07 26.48 -13.10
C ALA A 25 -9.71 26.57 -12.39
N GLU A 26 -8.89 27.53 -12.80
CA GLU A 26 -7.55 27.81 -12.23
C GLU A 26 -6.64 26.56 -12.17
N SER A 27 -6.82 25.58 -13.07
CA SER A 27 -6.07 24.35 -13.07
C SER A 27 -4.84 24.43 -13.99
N ASP A 28 -3.77 23.73 -13.62
CA ASP A 28 -2.52 23.64 -14.38
C ASP A 28 -2.19 22.17 -14.68
N VAL A 29 -2.28 21.81 -15.98
CA VAL A 29 -2.04 20.44 -16.46
C VAL A 29 -0.81 20.47 -17.36
N SER A 30 0.33 20.04 -16.86
CA SER A 30 1.61 20.05 -17.60
C SER A 30 2.17 18.66 -17.89
N GLY A 31 1.64 17.61 -17.29
CA GLY A 31 2.00 16.22 -17.64
C GLY A 31 1.56 15.86 -19.06
N ALA A 32 2.36 15.09 -19.82
CA ALA A 32 1.97 14.57 -21.12
C ALA A 32 0.77 13.62 -20.96
N TYR A 33 -0.21 13.75 -21.86
CA TYR A 33 -1.47 12.97 -21.83
C TYR A 33 -2.27 13.04 -20.51
N ALA A 34 -2.01 14.07 -19.70
CA ALA A 34 -2.71 14.28 -18.45
C ALA A 34 -4.00 15.07 -18.63
N ILE A 35 -4.98 14.83 -17.78
CA ILE A 35 -6.30 15.49 -17.90
C ILE A 35 -6.89 15.91 -16.54
N ALA A 36 -7.37 17.15 -16.46
CA ALA A 36 -8.24 17.65 -15.40
C ALA A 36 -9.70 17.56 -15.88
N LEU A 37 -10.50 16.72 -15.24
CA LEU A 37 -11.89 16.42 -15.59
C LEU A 37 -12.88 17.24 -14.73
N GLY A 38 -12.76 18.56 -14.71
CA GLY A 38 -13.55 19.45 -13.86
C GLY A 38 -12.90 19.73 -12.52
N GLY A 39 -13.38 20.78 -11.87
CA GLY A 39 -12.91 21.14 -10.54
C GLY A 39 -12.20 22.50 -10.45
N TYR A 40 -11.49 22.70 -9.35
CA TYR A 40 -10.88 23.98 -9.02
C TYR A 40 -9.45 23.79 -8.48
N ARG A 41 -8.49 24.54 -9.04
CA ARG A 41 -7.07 24.51 -8.64
C ARG A 41 -6.44 23.12 -8.65
N LEU A 42 -6.64 22.39 -9.73
CA LEU A 42 -5.97 21.11 -9.92
C LEU A 42 -4.57 21.34 -10.51
N LYS A 43 -3.56 20.69 -9.93
CA LYS A 43 -2.20 20.68 -10.46
C LYS A 43 -1.82 19.26 -10.87
N ILE A 44 -1.62 19.01 -12.17
CA ILE A 44 -1.29 17.69 -12.70
C ILE A 44 -0.01 17.79 -13.52
N THR A 45 1.07 17.26 -12.98
CA THR A 45 2.38 17.23 -13.64
C THR A 45 2.80 15.82 -14.06
N GLY A 46 2.17 14.79 -13.49
CA GLY A 46 2.42 13.38 -13.84
C GLY A 46 1.92 13.05 -15.25
N THR A 47 2.68 12.24 -15.98
CA THR A 47 2.30 11.75 -17.30
C THR A 47 1.10 10.80 -17.20
N ALA A 48 0.20 10.83 -18.19
CA ALA A 48 -0.99 9.97 -18.29
C ALA A 48 -1.85 9.94 -17.02
N SER A 49 -1.88 11.04 -16.29
CA SER A 49 -2.59 11.14 -15.01
C SER A 49 -3.88 11.94 -15.16
N ALA A 50 -4.87 11.62 -14.33
CA ALA A 50 -6.16 12.29 -14.40
C ALA A 50 -6.70 12.63 -13.00
N GLY A 51 -7.58 13.64 -12.94
CA GLY A 51 -8.21 13.94 -11.69
C GLY A 51 -9.36 14.92 -11.76
N VAL A 52 -10.12 14.93 -10.67
CA VAL A 52 -11.30 15.77 -10.47
C VAL A 52 -11.36 16.27 -9.03
N GLY A 53 -12.04 17.39 -8.79
CA GLY A 53 -12.29 17.88 -7.45
C GLY A 53 -11.65 19.25 -7.18
N ARG A 54 -11.15 19.48 -5.96
CA ARG A 54 -10.69 20.80 -5.55
C ARG A 54 -9.31 20.75 -4.89
N GLU A 55 -8.41 21.64 -5.33
CA GLU A 55 -7.10 21.86 -4.68
C GLU A 55 -6.24 20.56 -4.60
N ASN A 56 -6.39 19.65 -5.55
CA ASN A 56 -5.61 18.43 -5.59
C ASN A 56 -4.32 18.59 -6.40
N THR A 57 -3.27 17.86 -6.02
CA THR A 57 -1.98 17.80 -6.72
C THR A 57 -1.62 16.38 -7.10
N CYS A 58 -1.29 16.15 -8.37
CA CYS A 58 -0.80 14.88 -8.88
C CYS A 58 0.53 15.08 -9.62
N ASN A 59 1.59 14.54 -9.07
CA ASN A 59 2.92 14.55 -9.69
C ASN A 59 3.34 13.14 -10.15
N GLY A 60 2.69 12.09 -9.62
CA GLY A 60 2.92 10.71 -10.03
C GLY A 60 2.35 10.43 -11.41
N SER A 61 3.04 9.61 -12.21
CA SER A 61 2.56 9.16 -13.53
C SER A 61 1.52 8.05 -13.39
N ASP A 62 0.65 7.92 -14.41
CA ASP A 62 -0.39 6.90 -14.47
C ASP A 62 -1.28 6.85 -13.22
N SER A 63 -1.57 8.02 -12.67
CA SER A 63 -2.24 8.17 -11.38
C SER A 63 -3.58 8.88 -11.51
N PHE A 64 -4.50 8.56 -10.60
CA PHE A 64 -5.82 9.18 -10.53
C PHE A 64 -6.10 9.75 -9.14
N PHE A 65 -6.75 10.92 -9.10
CA PHE A 65 -7.17 11.51 -7.84
C PHE A 65 -8.57 12.11 -7.92
N TRP A 66 -9.24 12.17 -6.76
CA TRP A 66 -10.54 12.83 -6.61
C TRP A 66 -10.72 13.39 -5.21
N GLY A 67 -11.70 14.29 -5.02
CA GLY A 67 -11.98 14.89 -3.72
C GLY A 67 -11.30 16.24 -3.53
N ARG A 68 -10.77 16.53 -2.32
CA ARG A 68 -10.22 17.85 -2.01
C ARG A 68 -8.89 17.79 -1.28
N GLY A 69 -7.93 18.60 -1.74
CA GLY A 69 -6.65 18.78 -1.07
C GLY A 69 -5.75 17.55 -1.07
N ASN A 70 -6.02 16.55 -1.92
CA ASN A 70 -5.23 15.34 -1.98
C ASN A 70 -3.92 15.55 -2.74
N THR A 71 -2.88 14.82 -2.35
CA THR A 71 -1.58 14.83 -3.01
C THR A 71 -1.18 13.42 -3.41
N SER A 72 -0.93 13.20 -4.70
CA SER A 72 -0.41 11.94 -5.24
C SER A 72 0.93 12.20 -5.91
N THR A 73 2.01 11.67 -5.33
CA THR A 73 3.36 11.78 -5.89
C THR A 73 3.93 10.42 -6.29
N GLY A 74 3.35 9.32 -5.83
CA GLY A 74 3.67 7.96 -6.26
C GLY A 74 3.10 7.64 -7.64
N ASN A 75 3.82 6.88 -8.44
CA ASN A 75 3.34 6.40 -9.74
C ASN A 75 2.30 5.27 -9.58
N TYR A 76 1.43 5.12 -10.59
CA TYR A 76 0.37 4.09 -10.58
C TYR A 76 -0.52 4.13 -9.34
N SER A 77 -0.82 5.35 -8.88
CA SER A 77 -1.47 5.57 -7.60
C SER A 77 -2.90 6.07 -7.76
N TYR A 78 -3.73 5.79 -6.77
CA TYR A 78 -5.09 6.27 -6.68
C TYR A 78 -5.29 7.00 -5.34
N THR A 79 -5.76 8.24 -5.37
CA THR A 79 -5.91 9.03 -4.14
C THR A 79 -7.26 9.74 -4.11
N GLY A 80 -8.12 9.34 -3.18
CA GLY A 80 -9.44 9.94 -3.00
C GLY A 80 -9.69 10.47 -1.59
N GLY A 81 -10.77 11.22 -1.42
CA GLY A 81 -11.18 11.77 -0.13
C GLY A 81 -10.70 13.19 0.16
N TYR A 82 -10.29 13.48 1.39
CA TYR A 82 -9.93 14.82 1.81
C TYR A 82 -8.56 14.88 2.50
N LEU A 83 -7.64 15.70 1.96
CA LEU A 83 -6.27 15.92 2.46
C LEU A 83 -5.42 14.64 2.58
N ASN A 84 -5.65 13.64 1.74
CA ASN A 84 -4.88 12.40 1.75
C ASN A 84 -3.62 12.51 0.90
N THR A 85 -2.61 11.70 1.22
CA THR A 85 -1.30 11.72 0.54
C THR A 85 -0.83 10.33 0.17
N VAL A 86 -0.40 10.18 -1.10
CA VAL A 86 0.41 9.04 -1.57
C VAL A 86 1.82 9.55 -1.84
N GLY A 87 2.80 9.03 -1.11
CA GLY A 87 4.19 9.45 -1.20
C GLY A 87 4.90 9.01 -2.49
N SER A 88 6.01 9.68 -2.85
CA SER A 88 6.75 9.44 -4.11
C SER A 88 7.40 8.06 -4.19
N SER A 89 7.80 7.49 -3.06
CA SER A 89 8.34 6.13 -2.95
C SER A 89 7.27 5.04 -2.88
N HIS A 90 5.98 5.42 -2.85
CA HIS A 90 4.85 4.51 -2.63
C HIS A 90 4.10 4.23 -3.94
N ALA A 91 4.80 3.69 -4.95
CA ALA A 91 4.17 3.27 -6.19
C ALA A 91 3.13 2.15 -5.96
N HIS A 92 2.13 2.08 -6.85
CA HIS A 92 1.03 1.11 -6.78
C HIS A 92 0.17 1.22 -5.51
N SER A 93 0.17 2.37 -4.86
CA SER A 93 -0.59 2.59 -3.63
C SER A 93 -1.95 3.24 -3.87
N ARG A 94 -2.89 2.98 -2.98
CA ARG A 94 -4.26 3.43 -3.09
C ARG A 94 -4.78 3.99 -1.77
N VAL A 95 -5.47 5.12 -1.83
CA VAL A 95 -6.28 5.66 -0.73
C VAL A 95 -7.69 5.86 -1.25
N ASP A 96 -8.63 5.00 -0.83
CA ASP A 96 -10.00 4.98 -1.35
C ASP A 96 -10.88 6.12 -0.80
N GLY A 97 -10.50 6.70 0.32
CA GLY A 97 -11.24 7.79 0.96
C GLY A 97 -10.65 8.12 2.32
N GLY A 98 -11.42 8.87 3.12
CA GLY A 98 -10.99 9.26 4.46
C GLY A 98 -10.40 10.66 4.55
N TYR A 99 -9.80 10.97 5.68
CA TYR A 99 -9.36 12.30 6.04
C TYR A 99 -7.92 12.30 6.58
N ARG A 100 -7.02 13.06 5.95
CA ARG A 100 -5.60 13.22 6.33
C ARG A 100 -4.81 11.92 6.44
N LEU A 101 -5.09 10.97 5.56
CA LEU A 101 -4.37 9.70 5.50
C LEU A 101 -3.11 9.83 4.65
N THR A 102 -2.09 9.07 5.01
CA THR A 102 -0.84 9.00 4.24
C THR A 102 -0.43 7.55 4.10
N THR A 103 -0.11 7.12 2.86
CA THR A 103 0.48 5.80 2.65
C THR A 103 1.85 5.71 3.30
N THR A 104 2.19 4.54 3.80
CA THR A 104 3.47 4.27 4.48
C THR A 104 4.41 3.47 3.59
N TRP A 105 3.85 2.60 2.73
CA TRP A 105 4.60 1.70 1.85
C TRP A 105 4.07 1.69 0.43
N GLY A 106 4.89 1.25 -0.51
CA GLY A 106 4.44 0.92 -1.86
C GLY A 106 3.54 -0.32 -1.87
N GLY A 107 2.51 -0.31 -2.73
CA GLY A 107 1.53 -1.37 -2.79
C GLY A 107 0.53 -1.41 -1.62
N GLU A 108 0.47 -0.37 -0.80
CA GLU A 108 -0.51 -0.24 0.28
C GLU A 108 -1.86 0.27 -0.25
N THR A 109 -2.95 -0.33 0.22
CA THR A 109 -4.29 0.22 0.07
C THR A 109 -4.83 0.64 1.43
N ILE A 110 -5.19 1.92 1.58
CA ILE A 110 -5.93 2.42 2.73
C ILE A 110 -7.40 2.49 2.31
N HIS A 111 -8.24 1.63 2.86
CA HIS A 111 -9.64 1.53 2.50
C HIS A 111 -10.45 2.67 3.08
N TRP A 112 -10.19 3.04 4.33
CA TRP A 112 -10.80 4.15 5.03
C TRP A 112 -9.97 4.51 6.27
N GLY A 113 -10.17 5.71 6.78
CA GLY A 113 -9.53 6.14 8.01
C GLY A 113 -9.82 7.60 8.30
N TYR A 114 -9.54 8.00 9.51
CA TYR A 114 -9.68 9.36 9.99
C TYR A 114 -8.50 9.71 10.88
N ARG A 115 -7.88 10.86 10.60
CA ARG A 115 -6.82 11.43 11.43
C ARG A 115 -7.14 12.88 11.72
N ASP A 116 -7.49 13.18 12.95
CA ASP A 116 -7.64 14.55 13.42
C ASP A 116 -6.30 15.05 13.99
N THR A 117 -5.68 15.98 13.29
CA THR A 117 -4.44 16.62 13.75
C THR A 117 -4.70 17.89 14.55
N GLU A 118 -5.96 18.35 14.59
CA GLU A 118 -6.34 19.56 15.33
C GLU A 118 -6.74 19.23 16.76
N ASN A 119 -7.16 17.98 16.99
CA ASN A 119 -7.50 17.50 18.33
C ASN A 119 -6.65 16.26 18.65
N SER A 120 -5.62 16.43 19.46
CA SER A 120 -4.71 15.36 19.87
C SER A 120 -5.36 14.21 20.66
N ASN A 121 -6.60 14.39 21.10
CA ASN A 121 -7.37 13.37 21.84
C ASN A 121 -8.25 12.51 20.90
N THR A 122 -8.32 12.82 19.61
CA THR A 122 -9.08 12.01 18.66
C THR A 122 -8.19 10.88 18.14
N PRO A 123 -8.54 9.61 18.38
CA PRO A 123 -7.72 8.50 17.94
C PRO A 123 -7.63 8.46 16.42
N TYR A 124 -6.43 8.18 15.92
CA TYR A 124 -6.25 7.81 14.53
C TYR A 124 -6.77 6.38 14.32
N VAL A 125 -7.62 6.19 13.34
CA VAL A 125 -8.12 4.87 12.97
C VAL A 125 -7.96 4.70 11.47
N ALA A 126 -7.35 3.61 11.04
CA ALA A 126 -7.28 3.26 9.63
C ALA A 126 -7.39 1.75 9.42
N HIS A 127 -7.99 1.37 8.29
CA HIS A 127 -7.97 0.02 7.77
C HIS A 127 -7.11 -0.01 6.51
N LYS A 128 -6.07 -0.81 6.51
CA LYS A 128 -5.04 -0.88 5.47
C LYS A 128 -4.85 -2.31 5.01
N THR A 129 -4.53 -2.47 3.74
CA THR A 129 -4.06 -3.75 3.16
C THR A 129 -2.70 -3.53 2.50
N VAL A 130 -1.74 -4.38 2.83
CA VAL A 130 -0.40 -4.39 2.22
C VAL A 130 -0.23 -5.68 1.46
N TYR A 131 0.03 -5.59 0.15
CA TYR A 131 0.26 -6.77 -0.68
C TYR A 131 1.72 -7.22 -0.61
N LEU A 132 1.91 -8.52 -0.48
CA LEU A 132 3.20 -9.15 -0.19
C LEU A 132 3.57 -10.17 -1.26
N ARG A 133 4.88 -10.32 -1.50
CA ARG A 133 5.42 -11.36 -2.39
C ARG A 133 6.80 -11.83 -1.96
N LYS A 134 7.13 -13.07 -2.32
CA LYS A 134 8.50 -13.60 -2.21
C LYS A 134 8.67 -14.79 -3.17
N TYR A 135 9.88 -14.97 -3.63
CA TYR A 135 10.33 -16.21 -4.26
C TYR A 135 11.44 -16.80 -3.39
N THR A 136 11.31 -18.06 -3.02
CA THR A 136 12.31 -18.82 -2.28
C THR A 136 12.83 -19.99 -3.09
N ALA A 137 14.11 -20.30 -2.95
CA ALA A 137 14.74 -21.44 -3.61
C ALA A 137 15.69 -22.09 -2.60
N GLY A 138 15.20 -23.06 -1.83
CA GLY A 138 16.02 -23.70 -0.80
C GLY A 138 15.22 -24.07 0.44
N THR A 139 15.93 -24.26 1.56
CA THR A 139 15.36 -24.62 2.86
C THR A 139 15.44 -23.48 3.88
N ALA A 140 16.14 -22.40 3.57
CA ALA A 140 16.30 -21.26 4.49
C ALA A 140 15.03 -20.43 4.59
N ALA A 141 14.77 -19.86 5.77
CA ALA A 141 13.76 -18.85 5.96
C ALA A 141 14.18 -17.54 5.27
N GLU A 142 13.24 -16.91 4.59
CA GLU A 142 13.47 -15.64 3.89
C GLU A 142 12.33 -14.66 4.19
N LYS A 143 12.67 -13.36 4.30
CA LYS A 143 11.67 -12.31 4.53
C LYS A 143 10.75 -12.15 3.32
N ILE A 144 9.46 -12.07 3.56
CA ILE A 144 8.50 -11.65 2.55
C ILE A 144 8.56 -10.12 2.40
N THR A 145 8.39 -9.63 1.18
CA THR A 145 8.47 -8.19 0.88
C THR A 145 7.14 -7.65 0.41
N THR A 146 6.97 -6.34 0.40
CA THR A 146 5.89 -5.68 -0.32
C THR A 146 5.91 -6.04 -1.81
N ILE A 147 4.79 -5.87 -2.51
CA ILE A 147 4.67 -6.28 -3.93
C ILE A 147 5.65 -5.55 -4.85
N ASP A 148 6.06 -4.34 -4.50
CA ASP A 148 7.11 -3.58 -5.19
C ASP A 148 8.53 -4.03 -4.82
N GLY A 149 8.69 -4.88 -3.78
CA GLY A 149 9.96 -5.43 -3.34
C GLY A 149 10.81 -4.47 -2.50
N THR A 150 10.27 -3.33 -2.09
CA THR A 150 11.05 -2.27 -1.42
C THR A 150 11.10 -2.41 0.10
N VAL A 151 10.11 -3.05 0.71
CA VAL A 151 9.98 -3.17 2.17
C VAL A 151 9.85 -4.62 2.60
N ASP A 152 10.65 -5.03 3.55
CA ASP A 152 10.68 -6.37 4.16
C ASP A 152 10.47 -6.35 5.68
N THR A 153 10.27 -5.17 6.24
CA THR A 153 9.99 -4.94 7.67
C THR A 153 8.88 -3.92 7.85
N PHE A 154 8.03 -4.11 8.85
CA PHE A 154 6.86 -3.28 9.09
C PHE A 154 6.91 -2.71 10.50
N THR A 155 6.81 -1.39 10.62
CA THR A 155 6.91 -0.72 11.93
C THR A 155 5.68 0.16 12.16
N PRO A 156 4.87 -0.11 13.20
CA PRO A 156 3.84 0.84 13.62
C PRO A 156 4.47 2.19 13.97
N PRO A 157 3.83 3.32 13.65
CA PRO A 157 4.27 4.60 14.18
C PRO A 157 4.28 4.59 15.72
N SER A 158 5.12 5.43 16.33
CA SER A 158 5.15 5.53 17.81
C SER A 158 3.81 5.97 18.37
N GLY A 159 3.32 5.28 19.39
CA GLY A 159 2.01 5.49 19.98
C GLY A 159 0.88 4.70 19.33
N TYR A 160 1.17 3.83 18.36
CA TYR A 160 0.15 3.09 17.61
C TYR A 160 0.11 1.61 17.96
N ILE A 161 -1.10 1.06 17.86
CA ILE A 161 -1.39 -0.37 17.96
C ILE A 161 -1.96 -0.84 16.62
N TRP A 162 -1.47 -1.98 16.12
CA TRP A 162 -1.98 -2.67 14.95
C TRP A 162 -2.56 -4.02 15.33
N ALA A 163 -3.82 -4.25 15.01
CA ALA A 163 -4.37 -5.59 14.94
C ALA A 163 -4.21 -6.09 13.50
N CYS A 164 -3.48 -7.17 13.33
CA CYS A 164 -3.01 -7.68 12.05
C CYS A 164 -3.62 -9.03 11.71
N GLU A 165 -4.10 -9.18 10.49
CA GLU A 165 -4.47 -10.45 9.86
C GLU A 165 -3.61 -10.63 8.61
N LEU A 166 -2.77 -11.65 8.59
CA LEU A 166 -1.89 -11.97 7.48
C LEU A 166 -2.39 -13.23 6.78
N TYR A 167 -2.66 -13.12 5.49
CA TYR A 167 -2.96 -14.26 4.62
C TYR A 167 -1.79 -14.48 3.68
N VAL A 168 -1.27 -15.71 3.68
CA VAL A 168 -0.16 -16.09 2.80
C VAL A 168 -0.52 -17.34 2.05
N THR A 169 -0.22 -17.35 0.77
CA THR A 169 -0.30 -18.54 -0.10
C THR A 169 1.08 -18.85 -0.66
N ALA A 170 1.37 -20.11 -0.82
CA ALA A 170 2.57 -20.58 -1.50
C ALA A 170 2.20 -21.49 -2.67
N ARG A 171 3.00 -21.43 -3.74
CA ARG A 171 2.86 -22.31 -4.91
C ARG A 171 4.23 -22.79 -5.36
N THR A 172 4.36 -24.09 -5.55
CA THR A 172 5.51 -24.72 -6.23
C THR A 172 5.29 -24.82 -7.74
N GLY A 173 6.35 -25.11 -8.50
CA GLY A 173 6.28 -25.28 -9.96
C GLY A 173 5.30 -26.38 -10.43
N ALA A 174 4.99 -27.37 -9.57
CA ALA A 174 4.10 -28.48 -9.88
C ALA A 174 2.61 -28.21 -9.57
N LEU A 175 2.18 -26.95 -9.49
CA LEU A 175 0.80 -26.54 -9.16
C LEU A 175 0.33 -26.96 -7.76
N ARG A 176 1.25 -27.26 -6.86
CA ARG A 176 0.96 -27.63 -5.48
C ARG A 176 1.17 -26.43 -4.59
N GLY A 177 0.39 -26.30 -3.54
CA GLY A 177 0.38 -25.10 -2.74
C GLY A 177 -0.05 -25.29 -1.29
N GLY A 178 -0.01 -24.18 -0.58
CA GLY A 178 -0.51 -24.07 0.78
C GLY A 178 -1.05 -22.67 1.02
N ALA A 179 -1.87 -22.57 2.06
CA ALA A 179 -2.42 -21.30 2.52
C ALA A 179 -2.40 -21.25 4.05
N TRP A 180 -2.10 -20.09 4.58
CA TRP A 180 -2.02 -19.84 6.01
C TRP A 180 -2.69 -18.52 6.35
N LYS A 181 -3.28 -18.46 7.53
CA LYS A 181 -3.75 -17.25 8.20
C LYS A 181 -2.98 -17.08 9.49
N ILE A 182 -2.50 -15.86 9.73
CA ILE A 182 -1.80 -15.50 10.97
C ILE A 182 -2.45 -14.26 11.56
N GLU A 183 -2.79 -14.33 12.84
CA GLU A 183 -3.36 -13.21 13.59
C GLU A 183 -2.39 -12.79 14.68
N TYR A 184 -2.14 -11.49 14.81
CA TYR A 184 -1.28 -10.94 15.85
C TYR A 184 -1.61 -9.47 16.13
N VAL A 185 -1.21 -9.00 17.30
CA VAL A 185 -1.30 -7.59 17.68
C VAL A 185 0.11 -7.08 17.94
N VAL A 186 0.43 -5.94 17.39
CA VAL A 186 1.72 -5.27 17.61
C VAL A 186 1.50 -3.84 18.07
N GLN A 187 2.34 -3.37 18.97
CA GLN A 187 2.35 -1.99 19.44
C GLN A 187 3.73 -1.37 19.29
N ASN A 188 3.76 -0.04 19.19
CA ASN A 188 4.98 0.75 19.29
C ASN A 188 4.81 1.78 20.39
N VAL A 189 5.44 1.55 21.52
CA VAL A 189 5.43 2.48 22.67
C VAL A 189 6.76 3.19 22.73
N SER A 190 6.74 4.50 22.51
CA SER A 190 7.93 5.37 22.58
C SER A 190 9.11 4.87 21.74
N GLY A 191 8.82 4.33 20.55
CA GLY A 191 9.82 3.79 19.64
C GLY A 191 10.17 2.31 19.88
N THR A 192 9.58 1.64 20.86
CA THR A 192 9.79 0.22 21.12
C THR A 192 8.64 -0.60 20.55
N VAL A 193 8.94 -1.46 19.59
CA VAL A 193 7.97 -2.34 18.94
C VAL A 193 7.90 -3.68 19.66
N THR A 194 6.70 -4.12 20.00
CA THR A 194 6.45 -5.41 20.65
C THR A 194 5.21 -6.08 20.09
N ILE A 195 5.26 -7.41 19.94
CA ILE A 195 4.06 -8.22 19.67
C ILE A 195 3.40 -8.57 21.01
N LEU A 196 2.10 -8.29 21.11
CA LEU A 196 1.30 -8.59 22.29
C LEU A 196 0.79 -10.03 22.22
N GLY A 197 1.31 -10.88 23.10
CA GLY A 197 1.03 -12.31 23.10
C GLY A 197 1.82 -13.06 22.04
N SER A 198 1.29 -14.20 21.62
CA SER A 198 1.89 -15.03 20.56
C SER A 198 1.07 -14.96 19.29
N PRO A 199 1.70 -14.81 18.10
CA PRO A 199 0.99 -14.92 16.85
C PRO A 199 0.27 -16.27 16.72
N THR A 200 -1.00 -16.23 16.32
CA THR A 200 -1.78 -17.45 16.05
C THR A 200 -1.62 -17.81 14.58
N VAL A 201 -1.02 -18.97 14.29
CA VAL A 201 -0.81 -19.46 12.93
C VAL A 201 -1.77 -20.60 12.65
N VAL A 202 -2.60 -20.44 11.63
CA VAL A 202 -3.56 -21.44 11.17
C VAL A 202 -3.20 -21.85 9.73
N ALA A 203 -2.85 -23.11 9.53
CA ALA A 203 -2.75 -23.67 8.19
C ALA A 203 -4.16 -23.93 7.65
N LEU A 204 -4.54 -23.20 6.60
CA LEU A 204 -5.84 -23.36 5.94
C LEU A 204 -5.88 -24.56 4.99
N GLY A 205 -4.71 -24.97 4.52
CA GLY A 205 -4.48 -26.13 3.69
C GLY A 205 -3.05 -26.19 3.21
N GLN A 206 -2.47 -27.38 3.14
CA GLN A 206 -1.08 -27.56 2.70
C GLN A 206 -0.92 -28.89 1.97
N ASP A 207 -0.33 -28.81 0.78
CA ASP A 207 0.03 -30.01 0.00
C ASP A 207 1.26 -30.70 0.60
N ALA A 208 1.34 -32.01 0.46
CA ALA A 208 2.45 -32.82 0.97
C ALA A 208 3.84 -32.42 0.42
N GLN A 209 3.92 -31.72 -0.71
CA GLN A 209 5.19 -31.17 -1.21
C GLN A 209 5.66 -29.91 -0.46
N LEU A 210 4.77 -29.23 0.23
CA LEU A 210 5.12 -28.13 1.13
C LEU A 210 5.37 -28.60 2.56
N GLY A 211 5.21 -29.91 2.80
CA GLY A 211 5.69 -30.55 3.99
C GLY A 211 4.74 -31.57 4.60
N THR A 212 5.32 -32.64 5.10
CA THR A 212 4.72 -33.57 6.05
C THR A 212 4.96 -33.13 7.49
N ALA A 213 4.27 -33.67 8.44
CA ALA A 213 4.46 -33.38 9.85
C ALA A 213 5.97 -33.44 10.25
N GLY A 214 6.47 -32.35 10.84
CA GLY A 214 7.87 -32.19 11.23
C GLY A 214 8.78 -31.46 10.24
N ASN A 215 8.41 -31.40 8.94
CA ASN A 215 9.18 -30.73 7.89
C ASN A 215 8.36 -29.76 7.04
N ALA A 216 7.22 -29.35 7.55
CA ALA A 216 6.28 -28.46 6.86
C ALA A 216 6.89 -27.08 6.59
N SER A 217 6.45 -26.46 5.50
CA SER A 217 6.69 -25.04 5.28
C SER A 217 6.12 -24.22 6.43
N THR A 218 6.85 -23.23 6.87
CA THR A 218 6.45 -22.40 8.00
C THR A 218 6.39 -20.95 7.64
N ILE A 219 5.53 -20.22 8.35
CA ILE A 219 5.48 -18.77 8.34
C ILE A 219 5.63 -18.31 9.77
N THR A 220 6.55 -17.38 10.00
CA THR A 220 6.78 -16.82 11.32
C THR A 220 6.66 -15.30 11.28
N VAL A 221 6.09 -14.74 12.33
CA VAL A 221 6.04 -13.29 12.56
C VAL A 221 6.81 -13.00 13.83
N GLY A 222 7.74 -12.07 13.77
CA GLY A 222 8.57 -11.72 14.92
C GLY A 222 8.97 -10.25 14.89
N VAL A 223 9.58 -9.78 15.97
CA VAL A 223 10.19 -8.44 16.04
C VAL A 223 11.70 -8.59 16.02
N VAL A 224 12.34 -7.97 15.05
CA VAL A 224 13.80 -7.91 14.90
C VAL A 224 14.19 -6.46 14.67
N SER A 225 15.22 -6.00 15.39
CA SER A 225 15.70 -4.61 15.28
C SER A 225 14.58 -3.56 15.33
N ASN A 226 13.62 -3.80 16.23
CA ASN A 226 12.49 -2.88 16.47
C ASN A 226 11.51 -2.72 15.29
N ALA A 227 11.40 -3.74 14.45
CA ALA A 227 10.45 -3.82 13.36
C ALA A 227 9.84 -5.23 13.27
N VAL A 228 8.62 -5.32 12.76
CA VAL A 228 7.96 -6.61 12.51
C VAL A 228 8.54 -7.21 11.22
N GLU A 229 9.00 -8.44 11.31
CA GLU A 229 9.42 -9.26 10.18
C GLU A 229 8.47 -10.44 9.99
N ILE A 230 8.14 -10.69 8.73
CA ILE A 230 7.38 -11.86 8.31
C ILE A 230 8.32 -12.75 7.51
N ASN A 231 8.64 -13.92 8.03
CA ASN A 231 9.51 -14.86 7.37
C ASN A 231 8.71 -16.04 6.83
N VAL A 232 9.00 -16.43 5.60
CA VAL A 232 8.46 -17.62 4.94
C VAL A 232 9.60 -18.59 4.73
N GLN A 233 9.40 -19.84 5.12
CA GLN A 233 10.37 -20.90 4.97
C GLN A 233 9.75 -22.04 4.18
N PRO A 234 10.35 -22.45 3.07
CA PRO A 234 9.97 -23.67 2.39
C PRO A 234 10.23 -24.88 3.28
N ARG A 235 9.94 -26.03 2.77
CA ARG A 235 10.18 -27.30 3.44
C ARG A 235 11.62 -27.46 3.96
N LEU A 236 11.79 -27.99 5.17
CA LEU A 236 13.08 -28.05 5.87
C LEU A 236 14.00 -29.17 5.36
N ASP A 237 13.44 -30.25 4.83
CA ASP A 237 14.17 -31.47 4.47
C ASP A 237 14.57 -31.54 2.99
N THR A 238 13.93 -30.78 2.14
CA THR A 238 14.17 -30.80 0.69
C THR A 238 14.07 -29.39 0.13
N ALA A 239 15.06 -28.97 -0.65
CA ALA A 239 15.03 -27.68 -1.33
C ALA A 239 13.85 -27.65 -2.34
N VAL A 240 12.89 -26.79 -2.10
CA VAL A 240 11.74 -26.58 -2.97
C VAL A 240 11.64 -25.10 -3.32
N SER A 241 11.62 -24.83 -4.63
CA SER A 241 11.34 -23.48 -5.10
C SER A 241 9.84 -23.18 -4.93
N ALA A 242 9.53 -22.11 -4.23
CA ALA A 242 8.16 -21.68 -4.02
C ALA A 242 7.97 -20.18 -4.30
N LYS A 243 6.83 -19.85 -4.92
CA LYS A 243 6.35 -18.48 -5.03
C LYS A 243 5.36 -18.23 -3.91
N TRP A 244 5.63 -17.22 -3.11
CA TRP A 244 4.79 -16.78 -2.02
C TRP A 244 4.09 -15.50 -2.42
N GLY A 245 2.83 -15.41 -2.10
CA GLY A 245 2.02 -14.22 -2.27
C GLY A 245 1.04 -14.10 -1.12
N GLY A 246 0.63 -12.88 -0.82
CA GLY A 246 -0.33 -12.70 0.25
C GLY A 246 -0.68 -11.23 0.45
N TYR A 247 -1.38 -11.00 1.51
CA TYR A 247 -1.70 -9.65 1.97
C TYR A 247 -1.78 -9.61 3.49
N LEU A 248 -1.37 -8.47 4.03
CA LEU A 248 -1.46 -8.12 5.45
C LEU A 248 -2.56 -7.07 5.61
N GLU A 249 -3.62 -7.40 6.32
CA GLU A 249 -4.63 -6.45 6.76
C GLU A 249 -4.24 -5.86 8.11
N ILE A 250 -4.31 -4.55 8.23
CA ILE A 250 -3.96 -3.80 9.43
C ILE A 250 -5.15 -2.94 9.84
N ARG A 251 -5.60 -3.12 11.05
CA ARG A 251 -6.49 -2.18 11.74
C ARG A 251 -5.64 -1.39 12.73
N GLU A 252 -5.43 -0.13 12.40
CA GLU A 252 -4.53 0.77 13.13
C GLU A 252 -5.31 1.70 14.04
N VAL A 253 -4.84 1.85 15.27
CA VAL A 253 -5.38 2.78 16.27
C VAL A 253 -4.22 3.46 16.99
N SER A 254 -4.33 4.78 17.25
CA SER A 254 -3.40 5.56 18.08
C SER A 254 -4.04 6.05 19.35
#